data_1a141216772cf2f7a989c31818787558
#
_entry.id   1a141216772cf2f7a989c31818787558
#
_cell.length_a   1.000
_cell.length_b   1.000
_cell.length_c   1.000
_cell.angle_alpha   90.00
_cell.angle_beta   90.00
_cell.angle_gamma   90.00
#
_symmetry.space_group_name_H-M   'P 1'
#
loop_
_entity.id
_entity.type
_entity.pdbx_description
1 polymer ?
#
loop_
_entity_poly.entity_id
_entity_poly.type
_entity_poly.pdbx_seq_one_letter_code
_entity_poly.pdbx_strand_id
1 'polypeptide(L)'
;YLGWWLARSLERRSERKQQQRFSNQYFQGLNYLLNEQPDKAIQVFLELAEVNQDTVETHMALGSLFRRRGEVDRAIRFHQNIIAKPGLGPEQRTAALLELGEDYMRAGLLDRAERLFSELIETDAHTPSALRSLLEIYQQEKDWEKALEQAQRLEQVSGEPMGHVMAQFSCELAENAL
;
A
#
# COMPACT_ATOMS: atom_id res chain seq x y z
N TYR A 1 9.84 -41.45 25.20
CA TYR A 1 8.94 -41.18 24.03
C TYR A 1 7.68 -40.38 24.41
N LEU A 2 7.05 -40.61 25.55
CA LEU A 2 5.84 -39.91 26.04
C LEU A 2 6.11 -38.42 26.36
N GLY A 3 7.25 -38.09 26.95
CA GLY A 3 7.62 -36.71 27.30
C GLY A 3 7.82 -35.83 26.08
N TRP A 4 8.42 -36.33 25.02
CA TRP A 4 8.60 -35.60 23.76
C TRP A 4 7.24 -35.32 23.04
N TRP A 5 6.34 -36.29 23.08
CA TRP A 5 5.00 -36.16 22.50
C TRP A 5 4.14 -35.14 23.24
N LEU A 6 4.22 -35.12 24.59
CA LEU A 6 3.56 -34.13 25.44
C LEU A 6 4.11 -32.75 25.22
N ALA A 7 5.43 -32.55 25.16
CA ALA A 7 6.06 -31.28 24.88
C ALA A 7 5.59 -30.71 23.53
N ARG A 8 5.63 -31.51 22.49
CA ARG A 8 5.21 -31.11 21.13
C ARG A 8 3.70 -30.82 21.02
N SER A 9 2.88 -31.48 21.84
CA SER A 9 1.42 -31.21 21.90
C SER A 9 1.12 -29.90 22.63
N LEU A 10 1.90 -29.55 23.65
CA LEU A 10 1.80 -28.29 24.39
C LEU A 10 2.27 -27.10 23.54
N GLU A 11 3.37 -27.25 22.80
CA GLU A 11 3.85 -26.25 21.83
C GLU A 11 2.80 -25.94 20.78
N ARG A 12 2.23 -26.97 20.11
CA ARG A 12 1.18 -26.77 19.11
C ARG A 12 -0.09 -26.10 19.68
N ARG A 13 -0.42 -26.37 20.96
CA ARG A 13 -1.54 -25.67 21.64
C ARG A 13 -1.23 -24.23 21.95
N SER A 14 0.01 -23.93 22.30
CA SER A 14 0.50 -22.57 22.55
C SER A 14 0.48 -21.76 21.25
N GLU A 15 1.03 -22.31 20.16
CA GLU A 15 1.05 -21.68 18.84
C GLU A 15 -0.39 -21.38 18.33
N ARG A 16 -1.30 -22.34 18.44
CA ARG A 16 -2.70 -22.14 18.04
C ARG A 16 -3.39 -21.05 18.86
N LYS A 17 -3.13 -20.97 20.17
CA LYS A 17 -3.69 -19.92 21.01
C LYS A 17 -3.11 -18.55 20.67
N GLN A 18 -1.82 -18.49 20.36
CA GLN A 18 -1.16 -17.25 19.95
C GLN A 18 -1.68 -16.76 18.59
N GLN A 19 -1.83 -17.67 17.63
CA GLN A 19 -2.38 -17.36 16.30
C GLN A 19 -3.84 -16.91 16.37
N GLN A 20 -4.64 -17.51 17.27
CA GLN A 20 -6.03 -17.14 17.48
C GLN A 20 -6.16 -15.76 18.17
N ARG A 21 -5.27 -15.45 19.12
CA ARG A 21 -5.19 -14.11 19.73
C ARG A 21 -4.79 -13.05 18.72
N PHE A 22 -3.78 -13.32 17.90
CA PHE A 22 -3.35 -12.43 16.83
C PHE A 22 -4.51 -12.13 15.87
N SER A 23 -5.20 -13.17 15.38
CA SER A 23 -6.36 -13.02 14.49
C SER A 23 -7.44 -12.14 15.11
N ASN A 24 -7.80 -12.38 16.39
CA ASN A 24 -8.83 -11.59 17.07
C ASN A 24 -8.44 -10.12 17.23
N GLN A 25 -7.20 -9.82 17.62
CA GLN A 25 -6.70 -8.44 17.75
C GLN A 25 -6.62 -7.75 16.38
N TYR A 26 -6.18 -8.47 15.34
CA TYR A 26 -6.15 -7.94 13.98
C TYR A 26 -7.55 -7.54 13.50
N PHE A 27 -8.55 -8.42 13.70
CA PHE A 27 -9.94 -8.09 13.39
C PHE A 27 -10.49 -6.94 14.24
N GLN A 28 -10.06 -6.83 15.49
CA GLN A 28 -10.41 -5.69 16.35
C GLN A 28 -9.85 -4.37 15.78
N GLY A 29 -8.59 -4.36 15.35
CA GLY A 29 -7.99 -3.22 14.67
C GLY A 29 -8.75 -2.82 13.41
N LEU A 30 -9.12 -3.79 12.56
CA LEU A 30 -9.94 -3.55 11.38
C LEU A 30 -11.32 -2.99 11.72
N ASN A 31 -11.97 -3.50 12.77
CA ASN A 31 -13.25 -2.97 13.23
C ASN A 31 -13.15 -1.51 13.69
N TYR A 32 -12.06 -1.12 14.35
CA TYR A 32 -11.84 0.29 14.68
C TYR A 32 -11.68 1.16 13.44
N LEU A 33 -11.04 0.65 12.37
CA LEU A 33 -10.95 1.36 11.10
C LEU A 33 -12.30 1.56 10.44
N LEU A 34 -13.13 0.50 10.40
CA LEU A 34 -14.47 0.55 9.82
C LEU A 34 -15.40 1.51 10.58
N ASN A 35 -15.16 1.70 11.88
CA ASN A 35 -15.90 2.62 12.73
C ASN A 35 -15.25 4.02 12.85
N GLU A 36 -14.37 4.38 11.93
CA GLU A 36 -13.71 5.68 11.86
C GLU A 36 -12.96 6.07 13.15
N GLN A 37 -12.36 5.07 13.84
CA GLN A 37 -11.58 5.25 15.06
C GLN A 37 -10.09 4.92 14.83
N PRO A 38 -9.37 5.71 14.01
CA PRO A 38 -8.01 5.37 13.59
C PRO A 38 -7.01 5.34 14.76
N ASP A 39 -7.20 6.14 15.79
CA ASP A 39 -6.31 6.15 16.96
C ASP A 39 -6.32 4.84 17.72
N LYS A 40 -7.51 4.26 17.92
CA LYS A 40 -7.65 2.95 18.55
C LYS A 40 -7.10 1.82 17.67
N ALA A 41 -7.30 1.93 16.36
CA ALA A 41 -6.74 0.97 15.42
C ALA A 41 -5.20 0.99 15.46
N ILE A 42 -4.58 2.19 15.45
CA ILE A 42 -3.13 2.33 15.57
C ILE A 42 -2.61 1.70 16.86
N GLN A 43 -3.27 1.93 17.98
CA GLN A 43 -2.86 1.35 19.27
C GLN A 43 -2.86 -0.19 19.21
N VAL A 44 -3.94 -0.79 18.71
CA VAL A 44 -4.04 -2.25 18.55
C VAL A 44 -2.98 -2.81 17.61
N PHE A 45 -2.73 -2.15 16.48
CA PHE A 45 -1.72 -2.61 15.53
C PHE A 45 -0.29 -2.41 16.03
N LEU A 46 -0.01 -1.39 16.85
CA LEU A 46 1.29 -1.23 17.52
C LEU A 46 1.54 -2.37 18.50
N GLU A 47 0.55 -2.71 19.35
CA GLU A 47 0.64 -3.86 20.26
C GLU A 47 0.87 -5.17 19.50
N LEU A 48 0.19 -5.37 18.37
CA LEU A 48 0.40 -6.54 17.51
C LEU A 48 1.80 -6.59 16.89
N ALA A 49 2.32 -5.44 16.46
CA ALA A 49 3.67 -5.34 15.90
C ALA A 49 4.77 -5.60 16.93
N GLU A 50 4.55 -5.24 18.20
CA GLU A 50 5.48 -5.55 19.30
C GLU A 50 5.52 -7.05 19.60
N VAL A 51 4.37 -7.72 19.55
CA VAL A 51 4.25 -9.17 19.85
C VAL A 51 4.72 -10.03 18.68
N ASN A 52 4.52 -9.55 17.44
CA ASN A 52 4.81 -10.29 16.21
C ASN A 52 5.57 -9.38 15.23
N GLN A 53 6.86 -9.20 15.45
CA GLN A 53 7.73 -8.33 14.64
C GLN A 53 7.84 -8.77 13.16
N ASP A 54 7.42 -9.99 12.83
CA ASP A 54 7.55 -10.58 11.51
C ASP A 54 6.32 -10.43 10.60
N THR A 55 5.21 -9.88 11.12
CA THR A 55 3.98 -9.76 10.33
C THR A 55 4.04 -8.51 9.44
N VAL A 56 4.35 -8.72 8.18
CA VAL A 56 4.41 -7.67 7.14
C VAL A 56 3.08 -6.94 7.04
N GLU A 57 1.97 -7.66 7.09
CA GLU A 57 0.60 -7.14 6.97
C GLU A 57 0.26 -6.12 8.07
N THR A 58 0.69 -6.36 9.30
CA THR A 58 0.48 -5.43 10.43
C THR A 58 1.26 -4.14 10.22
N HIS A 59 2.51 -4.25 9.75
CA HIS A 59 3.35 -3.08 9.47
C HIS A 59 2.81 -2.29 8.26
N MET A 60 2.31 -2.97 7.23
CA MET A 60 1.63 -2.34 6.10
C MET A 60 0.41 -1.54 6.56
N ALA A 61 -0.45 -2.16 7.38
CA ALA A 61 -1.62 -1.49 7.94
C ALA A 61 -1.26 -0.25 8.77
N LEU A 62 -0.21 -0.34 9.59
CA LEU A 62 0.29 0.79 10.37
C LEU A 62 0.81 1.93 9.48
N GLY A 63 1.59 1.62 8.45
CA GLY A 63 2.08 2.61 7.49
C GLY A 63 0.91 3.37 6.85
N SER A 64 -0.07 2.65 6.30
CA SER A 64 -1.26 3.24 5.69
C SER A 64 -2.08 4.09 6.67
N LEU A 65 -2.16 3.69 7.96
CA LEU A 65 -2.82 4.47 9.00
C LEU A 65 -2.09 5.77 9.32
N PHE A 66 -0.75 5.75 9.42
CA PHE A 66 0.02 6.96 9.62
C PHE A 66 -0.15 7.94 8.45
N ARG A 67 -0.18 7.43 7.19
CA ARG A 67 -0.50 8.26 6.02
C ARG A 67 -1.86 8.93 6.14
N ARG A 68 -2.91 8.18 6.51
CA ARG A 68 -4.27 8.73 6.72
C ARG A 68 -4.35 9.80 7.80
N ARG A 69 -3.53 9.69 8.86
CA ARG A 69 -3.42 10.71 9.90
C ARG A 69 -2.62 11.94 9.50
N GLY A 70 -1.97 11.91 8.33
CA GLY A 70 -1.06 12.97 7.90
C GLY A 70 0.36 12.84 8.47
N GLU A 71 0.66 11.76 9.19
CA GLU A 71 2.00 11.45 9.70
C GLU A 71 2.84 10.77 8.60
N VAL A 72 3.00 11.46 7.46
CA VAL A 72 3.53 10.87 6.22
C VAL A 72 4.97 10.41 6.38
N ASP A 73 5.82 11.14 7.10
CA ASP A 73 7.22 10.73 7.36
C ASP A 73 7.30 9.39 8.10
N ARG A 74 6.35 9.12 8.99
CA ARG A 74 6.27 7.83 9.69
C ARG A 74 5.84 6.72 8.73
N ALA A 75 4.83 6.97 7.90
CA ALA A 75 4.38 6.04 6.89
C ALA A 75 5.53 5.62 5.96
N ILE A 76 6.27 6.58 5.41
CA ILE A 76 7.45 6.34 4.57
C ILE A 76 8.44 5.42 5.26
N ARG A 77 8.80 5.71 6.53
CA ARG A 77 9.74 4.87 7.29
C ARG A 77 9.23 3.45 7.50
N PHE A 78 7.94 3.29 7.79
CA PHE A 78 7.34 1.96 7.96
C PHE A 78 7.43 1.14 6.67
N HIS A 79 7.03 1.69 5.53
CA HIS A 79 7.07 0.98 4.26
C HIS A 79 8.50 0.73 3.77
N GLN A 80 9.44 1.68 3.97
CA GLN A 80 10.86 1.46 3.70
C GLN A 80 11.46 0.33 4.54
N ASN A 81 11.11 0.27 5.83
CA ASN A 81 11.57 -0.80 6.73
C ASN A 81 11.04 -2.18 6.30
N ILE A 82 9.80 -2.25 5.80
CA ILE A 82 9.24 -3.49 5.24
C ILE A 82 10.06 -3.93 4.03
N ILE A 83 10.29 -3.03 3.08
CA ILE A 83 11.03 -3.32 1.84
C ILE A 83 12.47 -3.78 2.13
N ALA A 84 13.07 -3.27 3.20
CA ALA A 84 14.43 -3.63 3.62
C ALA A 84 14.53 -4.99 4.34
N LYS A 85 13.39 -5.61 4.73
CA LYS A 85 13.42 -6.92 5.42
C LYS A 85 14.00 -8.00 4.52
N PRO A 86 14.97 -8.81 5.03
CA PRO A 86 15.44 -9.99 4.33
C PRO A 86 14.32 -11.05 4.25
N GLY A 87 14.20 -11.71 3.10
CA GLY A 87 13.22 -12.79 2.93
C GLY A 87 11.79 -12.31 2.61
N LEU A 88 11.60 -11.03 2.36
CA LEU A 88 10.31 -10.51 1.90
C LEU A 88 9.93 -11.13 0.56
N GLY A 89 8.73 -11.71 0.49
CA GLY A 89 8.19 -12.29 -0.74
C GLY A 89 8.02 -11.24 -1.86
N PRO A 90 8.09 -11.64 -3.14
CA PRO A 90 7.96 -10.70 -4.25
C PRO A 90 6.63 -9.94 -4.23
N GLU A 91 5.52 -10.61 -3.94
CA GLU A 91 4.19 -9.98 -3.85
C GLU A 91 4.10 -8.96 -2.70
N GLN A 92 4.67 -9.30 -1.53
CA GLN A 92 4.72 -8.38 -0.39
C GLN A 92 5.62 -7.17 -0.68
N ARG A 93 6.72 -7.40 -1.40
CA ARG A 93 7.63 -6.31 -1.83
C ARG A 93 6.95 -5.35 -2.78
N THR A 94 6.28 -5.86 -3.81
CA THR A 94 5.56 -5.01 -4.79
C THR A 94 4.40 -4.25 -4.13
N ALA A 95 3.66 -4.89 -3.21
CA ALA A 95 2.64 -4.22 -2.42
C ALA A 95 3.22 -3.09 -1.54
N ALA A 96 4.37 -3.34 -0.88
CA ALA A 96 5.03 -2.31 -0.07
C ALA A 96 5.60 -1.16 -0.91
N LEU A 97 6.09 -1.43 -2.13
CA LEU A 97 6.52 -0.39 -3.06
C LEU A 97 5.34 0.48 -3.53
N LEU A 98 4.19 -0.14 -3.81
CA LEU A 98 2.98 0.60 -4.15
C LEU A 98 2.57 1.55 -3.02
N GLU A 99 2.51 1.06 -1.78
CA GLU A 99 2.19 1.88 -0.60
C GLU A 99 3.21 2.99 -0.36
N LEU A 100 4.50 2.72 -0.59
CA LEU A 100 5.55 3.74 -0.50
C LEU A 100 5.39 4.83 -1.57
N GLY A 101 4.97 4.46 -2.78
CA GLY A 101 4.64 5.41 -3.84
C GLY A 101 3.49 6.34 -3.43
N GLU A 102 2.44 5.79 -2.85
CA GLU A 102 1.32 6.55 -2.28
C GLU A 102 1.76 7.50 -1.15
N ASP A 103 2.69 7.05 -0.29
CA ASP A 103 3.27 7.90 0.74
C ASP A 103 4.04 9.08 0.13
N TYR A 104 4.82 8.84 -0.92
CA TYR A 104 5.55 9.89 -1.62
C TYR A 104 4.60 10.89 -2.30
N MET A 105 3.51 10.43 -2.91
CA MET A 105 2.47 11.33 -3.44
C MET A 105 1.90 12.22 -2.33
N ARG A 106 1.56 11.62 -1.19
CA ARG A 106 1.02 12.35 -0.04
C ARG A 106 2.01 13.35 0.56
N ALA A 107 3.31 13.06 0.45
CA ALA A 107 4.41 13.94 0.87
C ALA A 107 4.72 15.05 -0.17
N GLY A 108 4.10 15.03 -1.35
CA GLY A 108 4.42 15.95 -2.46
C GLY A 108 5.75 15.61 -3.16
N LEU A 109 6.30 14.43 -2.92
CA LEU A 109 7.55 13.95 -3.55
C LEU A 109 7.23 13.24 -4.88
N LEU A 110 6.60 13.97 -5.82
CA LEU A 110 6.02 13.42 -7.04
C LEU A 110 7.06 12.71 -7.92
N ASP A 111 8.26 13.26 -8.08
CA ASP A 111 9.34 12.61 -8.83
C ASP A 111 9.73 11.23 -8.30
N ARG A 112 9.63 11.03 -6.98
CA ARG A 112 9.95 9.74 -6.36
C ARG A 112 8.80 8.76 -6.55
N ALA A 113 7.57 9.23 -6.44
CA ALA A 113 6.38 8.44 -6.69
C ALA A 113 6.32 7.98 -8.15
N GLU A 114 6.54 8.88 -9.10
CA GLU A 114 6.59 8.60 -10.54
C GLU A 114 7.57 7.47 -10.85
N ARG A 115 8.79 7.54 -10.33
CA ARG A 115 9.81 6.50 -10.54
C ARG A 115 9.36 5.13 -10.00
N LEU A 116 8.80 5.09 -8.81
CA LEU A 116 8.32 3.84 -8.21
C LEU A 116 7.17 3.22 -9.00
N PHE A 117 6.19 4.01 -9.39
CA PHE A 117 5.04 3.51 -10.15
C PHE A 117 5.46 3.05 -11.55
N SER A 118 6.40 3.76 -12.20
CA SER A 118 6.96 3.34 -13.49
C SER A 118 7.67 1.99 -13.37
N GLU A 119 8.50 1.79 -12.35
CA GLU A 119 9.18 0.51 -12.08
C GLU A 119 8.17 -0.63 -11.83
N LEU A 120 7.09 -0.37 -11.08
CA LEU A 120 6.03 -1.36 -10.86
C LEU A 120 5.34 -1.77 -12.16
N ILE A 121 5.10 -0.84 -13.08
CA ILE A 121 4.51 -1.12 -14.39
C ILE A 121 5.46 -1.93 -15.27
N GLU A 122 6.76 -1.60 -15.27
CA GLU A 122 7.77 -2.36 -16.03
C GLU A 122 7.88 -3.81 -15.56
N THR A 123 7.66 -4.06 -14.29
CA THR A 123 7.67 -5.41 -13.71
C THR A 123 6.30 -6.11 -13.77
N ASP A 124 5.32 -5.51 -14.44
CA ASP A 124 3.91 -5.96 -14.53
C ASP A 124 3.26 -6.19 -13.14
N ALA A 125 3.74 -5.44 -12.15
CA ALA A 125 3.25 -5.52 -10.80
C ALA A 125 2.27 -4.38 -10.50
N HIS A 126 1.05 -4.74 -10.06
CA HIS A 126 0.00 -3.76 -9.72
C HIS A 126 -0.26 -2.71 -10.81
N THR A 127 -0.11 -3.08 -12.07
CA THR A 127 -0.16 -2.16 -13.23
C THR A 127 -1.37 -1.22 -13.22
N PRO A 128 -2.63 -1.65 -13.01
CA PRO A 128 -3.77 -0.73 -13.00
C PRO A 128 -3.70 0.31 -11.88
N SER A 129 -3.24 -0.08 -10.68
CA SER A 129 -3.10 0.84 -9.55
C SER A 129 -1.99 1.85 -9.80
N ALA A 130 -0.83 1.39 -10.26
CA ALA A 130 0.30 2.25 -10.58
C ALA A 130 -0.04 3.24 -11.72
N LEU A 131 -0.78 2.80 -12.75
CA LEU A 131 -1.26 3.68 -13.83
C LEU A 131 -2.21 4.77 -13.32
N ARG A 132 -3.12 4.45 -12.38
CA ARG A 132 -4.00 5.46 -11.77
C ARG A 132 -3.20 6.49 -10.99
N SER A 133 -2.21 6.05 -10.22
CA SER A 133 -1.36 6.95 -9.44
C SER A 133 -0.50 7.84 -10.35
N LEU A 134 0.07 7.30 -11.44
CA LEU A 134 0.77 8.11 -12.45
C LEU A 134 -0.15 9.13 -13.12
N LEU A 135 -1.36 8.72 -13.46
CA LEU A 135 -2.37 9.61 -14.03
C LEU A 135 -2.66 10.79 -13.08
N GLU A 136 -2.81 10.51 -11.79
CA GLU A 136 -3.02 11.55 -10.77
C GLU A 136 -1.82 12.49 -10.65
N ILE A 137 -0.58 11.97 -10.68
CA ILE A 137 0.65 12.76 -10.67
C ILE A 137 0.67 13.72 -11.86
N TYR A 138 0.50 13.23 -13.09
CA TYR A 138 0.55 14.06 -14.29
C TYR A 138 -0.59 15.08 -14.36
N GLN A 139 -1.75 14.78 -13.80
CA GLN A 139 -2.82 15.77 -13.63
C GLN A 139 -2.42 16.90 -12.67
N GLN A 140 -1.78 16.58 -11.55
CA GLN A 140 -1.30 17.58 -10.59
C GLN A 140 -0.20 18.46 -11.20
N GLU A 141 0.67 17.89 -12.00
CA GLU A 141 1.75 18.58 -12.72
C GLU A 141 1.27 19.31 -13.99
N LYS A 142 0.01 19.08 -14.40
CA LYS A 142 -0.57 19.54 -15.66
C LYS A 142 0.18 19.07 -16.90
N ASP A 143 0.83 17.92 -16.80
CA ASP A 143 1.44 17.22 -17.94
C ASP A 143 0.36 16.42 -18.67
N TRP A 144 -0.46 17.13 -19.44
CA TRP A 144 -1.64 16.55 -20.09
C TRP A 144 -1.30 15.50 -21.14
N GLU A 145 -0.13 15.59 -21.78
CA GLU A 145 0.34 14.59 -22.74
C GLU A 145 0.57 13.24 -22.06
N LYS A 146 1.35 13.25 -20.98
CA LYS A 146 1.58 12.04 -20.20
C LYS A 146 0.30 11.54 -19.52
N ALA A 147 -0.55 12.44 -19.00
CA ALA A 147 -1.84 12.07 -18.44
C ALA A 147 -2.72 11.34 -19.45
N LEU A 148 -2.79 11.81 -20.70
CA LEU A 148 -3.54 11.18 -21.79
C LEU A 148 -2.99 9.78 -22.10
N GLU A 149 -1.66 9.64 -22.18
CA GLU A 149 -1.01 8.34 -22.40
C GLU A 149 -1.36 7.33 -21.30
N GLN A 150 -1.28 7.73 -20.03
CA GLN A 150 -1.60 6.83 -18.93
C GLN A 150 -3.09 6.47 -18.90
N ALA A 151 -3.99 7.40 -19.22
CA ALA A 151 -5.42 7.14 -19.33
C ALA A 151 -5.72 6.08 -20.42
N GLN A 152 -5.08 6.18 -21.59
CA GLN A 152 -5.21 5.20 -22.66
C GLN A 152 -4.72 3.80 -22.23
N ARG A 153 -3.57 3.74 -21.57
CA ARG A 153 -3.01 2.49 -21.05
C ARG A 153 -3.92 1.87 -19.98
N LEU A 154 -4.46 2.70 -19.09
CA LEU A 154 -5.37 2.24 -18.04
C LEU A 154 -6.66 1.67 -18.63
N GLU A 155 -7.25 2.32 -19.63
CA GLU A 155 -8.42 1.79 -20.35
C GLU A 155 -8.15 0.43 -20.98
N GLN A 156 -6.97 0.26 -21.62
CA GLN A 156 -6.58 -1.01 -22.26
C GLN A 156 -6.41 -2.14 -21.24
N VAL A 157 -5.82 -1.86 -20.08
CA VAL A 157 -5.51 -2.89 -19.07
C VAL A 157 -6.70 -3.20 -18.18
N SER A 158 -7.47 -2.20 -17.77
CA SER A 158 -8.60 -2.37 -16.85
C SER A 158 -9.93 -2.60 -17.52
N GLY A 159 -10.07 -2.19 -18.80
CA GLY A 159 -11.34 -2.16 -19.51
C GLY A 159 -12.31 -1.07 -19.04
N GLU A 160 -11.88 -0.20 -18.10
CA GLU A 160 -12.69 0.93 -17.64
C GLU A 160 -12.72 2.03 -18.71
N PRO A 161 -13.91 2.52 -19.11
CA PRO A 161 -13.99 3.55 -20.15
C PRO A 161 -13.43 4.88 -19.64
N MET A 162 -12.35 5.37 -20.25
CA MET A 162 -11.66 6.61 -19.89
C MET A 162 -11.94 7.77 -20.87
N GLY A 163 -12.84 7.57 -21.83
CA GLY A 163 -13.11 8.53 -22.92
C GLY A 163 -13.45 9.94 -22.43
N HIS A 164 -14.22 10.09 -21.33
CA HIS A 164 -14.54 11.40 -20.77
C HIS A 164 -13.28 12.13 -20.23
N VAL A 165 -12.43 11.41 -19.51
CA VAL A 165 -11.19 11.93 -18.92
C VAL A 165 -10.20 12.31 -20.03
N MET A 166 -10.05 11.47 -21.03
CA MET A 166 -9.20 11.73 -22.20
C MET A 166 -9.66 12.94 -23.01
N ALA A 167 -10.98 13.14 -23.17
CA ALA A 167 -11.53 14.31 -23.83
C ALA A 167 -11.20 15.61 -23.05
N GLN A 168 -11.29 15.56 -21.72
CA GLN A 168 -10.89 16.70 -20.88
C GLN A 168 -9.41 17.06 -21.07
N PHE A 169 -8.50 16.08 -21.02
CA PHE A 169 -7.06 16.36 -21.24
C PHE A 169 -6.75 16.88 -22.63
N SER A 170 -7.48 16.42 -23.65
CA SER A 170 -7.35 16.95 -25.01
C SER A 170 -7.78 18.40 -25.11
N CYS A 171 -8.82 18.83 -24.37
CA CYS A 171 -9.22 20.23 -24.29
C CYS A 171 -8.14 21.08 -23.60
N GLU A 172 -7.59 20.63 -22.48
CA GLU A 172 -6.51 21.33 -21.78
C GLU A 172 -5.25 21.49 -22.67
N LEU A 173 -4.90 20.45 -23.43
CA LEU A 173 -3.81 20.53 -24.41
C LEU A 173 -4.08 21.56 -25.50
N ALA A 174 -5.31 21.63 -26.01
CA ALA A 174 -5.69 22.59 -27.03
C ALA A 174 -5.65 24.04 -26.50
N GLU A 175 -6.08 24.27 -25.26
CA GLU A 175 -6.03 25.58 -24.61
C GLU A 175 -4.60 26.04 -24.36
N ASN A 176 -3.68 25.14 -24.01
CA ASN A 176 -2.27 25.46 -23.80
C ASN A 176 -1.51 25.76 -25.10
N ALA A 177 -2.05 25.36 -26.26
CA ALA A 177 -1.44 25.58 -27.57
C ALA A 177 -1.85 26.93 -28.22
N LEU A 178 -2.78 27.66 -27.63
CA LEU A 178 -3.26 28.99 -28.07
C LEU A 178 -2.53 30.12 -27.36
#